data_b85e4e0749ab42923f60b9d6bcf8033f
#
_entry.id   b85e4e0749ab42923f60b9d6bcf8033f
#
_cell.length_a   1.000
_cell.length_b   1.000
_cell.length_c   1.000
_cell.angle_alpha   90.00
_cell.angle_beta   90.00
_cell.angle_gamma   90.00
#
_symmetry.space_group_name_H-M   'P 1'
#
loop_
_entity.id
_entity.type
_entity.pdbx_description
1 polymer ?
#
loop_
_entity_poly.entity_id
_entity_poly.type
_entity_poly.pdbx_seq_one_letter_code
_entity_poly.pdbx_strand_id
1 'polypeptide(L)'
;MTQFRRIVCLVLVACGLALPVALRAQESGAVAPGTPQTDQQKKGEALFLKNCALCHIHTAQKAQLKIQASTELIGLFKKPTTTEAGVRQRLMQGLPGLMPAFQYALEPKDHDDLVAYLKIR
;
A
#
# COMPACT_ATOMS: atom_id res chain seq x y z
N MET A 1 1.23 -39.22 -50.81
CA MET A 1 1.74 -38.00 -50.13
C MET A 1 0.69 -36.91 -49.91
N THR A 2 -0.45 -36.88 -50.60
CA THR A 2 -1.50 -35.85 -50.47
C THR A 2 -2.48 -36.05 -49.30
N GLN A 3 -2.70 -37.28 -48.86
CA GLN A 3 -3.62 -37.59 -47.74
C GLN A 3 -3.03 -37.17 -46.38
N PHE A 4 -1.71 -37.38 -46.18
CA PHE A 4 -1.05 -37.04 -44.92
C PHE A 4 -1.04 -35.52 -44.64
N ARG A 5 -0.91 -34.68 -45.68
CA ARG A 5 -0.97 -33.20 -45.54
C ARG A 5 -2.36 -32.69 -45.14
N ARG A 6 -3.45 -33.38 -45.60
CA ARG A 6 -4.82 -32.99 -45.25
C ARG A 6 -5.16 -33.30 -43.80
N ILE A 7 -4.70 -34.40 -43.27
CA ILE A 7 -4.91 -34.82 -41.86
C ILE A 7 -4.15 -33.88 -40.90
N VAL A 8 -2.89 -33.54 -41.24
CA VAL A 8 -2.10 -32.60 -40.40
C VAL A 8 -2.71 -31.21 -40.35
N CYS A 9 -3.25 -30.68 -41.45
CA CYS A 9 -3.92 -29.39 -41.48
C CYS A 9 -5.23 -29.37 -40.65
N LEU A 10 -6.01 -30.46 -40.68
CA LEU A 10 -7.26 -30.55 -39.92
C LEU A 10 -7.02 -30.67 -38.42
N VAL A 11 -5.96 -31.33 -37.99
CA VAL A 11 -5.60 -31.41 -36.56
C VAL A 11 -5.10 -30.05 -36.04
N LEU A 12 -4.38 -29.27 -36.83
CA LEU A 12 -3.88 -27.94 -36.40
C LEU A 12 -5.01 -26.88 -36.36
N VAL A 13 -6.05 -26.99 -37.20
CA VAL A 13 -7.21 -26.09 -37.14
C VAL A 13 -8.10 -26.42 -35.94
N ALA A 14 -8.25 -27.69 -35.55
CA ALA A 14 -9.02 -28.09 -34.38
C ALA A 14 -8.36 -27.68 -33.05
N CYS A 15 -7.02 -27.61 -32.95
CA CYS A 15 -6.31 -27.15 -31.77
C CYS A 15 -6.29 -25.64 -31.58
N GLY A 16 -6.52 -24.87 -32.64
CA GLY A 16 -6.48 -23.39 -32.60
C GLY A 16 -7.73 -22.69 -32.06
N LEU A 17 -8.85 -23.41 -31.87
CA LEU A 17 -10.13 -22.82 -31.44
C LEU A 17 -10.51 -23.07 -29.98
N ALA A 18 -9.65 -23.72 -29.18
CA ALA A 18 -9.96 -24.09 -27.80
C ALA A 18 -9.27 -23.23 -26.70
N LEU A 19 -8.66 -22.11 -27.05
CA LEU A 19 -7.90 -21.30 -26.09
C LEU A 19 -8.24 -19.82 -26.15
N PRO A 20 -9.41 -19.40 -25.66
CA PRO A 20 -9.45 -18.13 -24.96
C PRO A 20 -10.49 -18.06 -23.82
N VAL A 21 -10.59 -19.02 -22.94
CA VAL A 21 -11.55 -18.90 -21.81
C VAL A 21 -10.89 -18.98 -20.44
N ALA A 22 -9.61 -19.29 -20.34
CA ALA A 22 -8.95 -19.52 -19.06
C ALA A 22 -8.19 -18.32 -18.45
N LEU A 23 -8.30 -17.10 -19.01
CA LEU A 23 -7.52 -15.95 -18.52
C LEU A 23 -8.39 -14.83 -17.93
N ARG A 24 -9.58 -15.13 -17.43
CA ARG A 24 -10.46 -14.12 -16.80
C ARG A 24 -10.99 -14.55 -15.43
N ALA A 25 -10.19 -15.15 -14.61
CA ALA A 25 -10.60 -15.46 -13.25
C ALA A 25 -9.41 -15.39 -12.31
N GLN A 26 -8.95 -14.20 -12.00
CA GLN A 26 -8.16 -13.93 -10.79
C GLN A 26 -7.95 -12.43 -10.58
N GLU A 27 -9.03 -11.67 -10.47
CA GLU A 27 -9.02 -10.36 -9.81
C GLU A 27 -10.03 -10.33 -8.68
N SER A 28 -9.97 -11.35 -7.84
CA SER A 28 -10.45 -11.25 -6.46
C SER A 28 -9.23 -11.33 -5.56
N GLY A 29 -8.21 -10.54 -5.88
CA GLY A 29 -7.06 -10.39 -5.01
C GLY A 29 -7.51 -9.75 -3.71
N ALA A 30 -7.53 -10.50 -2.63
CA ALA A 30 -7.62 -9.92 -1.30
C ALA A 30 -6.50 -8.87 -1.21
N VAL A 31 -6.90 -7.60 -1.16
CA VAL A 31 -5.95 -6.50 -1.05
C VAL A 31 -5.20 -6.65 0.25
N ALA A 32 -3.87 -6.68 0.19
CA ALA A 32 -3.05 -6.79 1.37
C ALA A 32 -3.33 -5.62 2.34
N PRO A 33 -3.42 -5.86 3.65
CA PRO A 33 -3.58 -4.80 4.64
C PRO A 33 -2.54 -3.71 4.42
N GLY A 34 -2.96 -2.46 4.42
CA GLY A 34 -2.09 -1.31 4.18
C GLY A 34 -1.90 -0.93 2.71
N THR A 35 -2.49 -1.66 1.75
CA THR A 35 -2.46 -1.27 0.33
C THR A 35 -3.47 -0.15 0.07
N PRO A 36 -3.04 1.02 -0.40
CA PRO A 36 -3.94 2.15 -0.68
C PRO A 36 -4.93 1.83 -1.81
N GLN A 37 -6.23 2.06 -1.54
CA GLN A 37 -7.33 1.82 -2.47
C GLN A 37 -7.81 3.12 -3.12
N THR A 38 -7.83 4.21 -2.36
CA THR A 38 -8.32 5.51 -2.81
C THR A 38 -7.17 6.43 -3.18
N ASP A 39 -7.43 7.44 -4.01
CA ASP A 39 -6.43 8.45 -4.35
C ASP A 39 -5.98 9.24 -3.12
N GLN A 40 -6.86 9.44 -2.15
CA GLN A 40 -6.53 10.04 -0.88
C GLN A 40 -5.51 9.19 -0.11
N GLN A 41 -5.73 7.88 -0.02
CA GLN A 41 -4.80 6.97 0.65
C GLN A 41 -3.45 6.88 -0.07
N LYS A 42 -3.45 6.91 -1.41
CA LYS A 42 -2.21 6.93 -2.21
C LYS A 42 -1.40 8.21 -1.98
N LYS A 43 -2.06 9.36 -1.91
CA LYS A 43 -1.40 10.63 -1.54
C LYS A 43 -0.85 10.57 -0.12
N GLY A 44 -1.64 10.04 0.82
CA GLY A 44 -1.20 9.83 2.20
C GLY A 44 -0.01 8.90 2.31
N GLU A 45 0.06 7.81 1.52
CA GLU A 45 1.21 6.94 1.43
C GLU A 45 2.45 7.69 0.93
N ALA A 46 2.34 8.46 -0.15
CA ALA A 46 3.45 9.24 -0.68
C ALA A 46 3.97 10.25 0.34
N LEU A 47 3.09 10.94 1.06
CA LEU A 47 3.45 11.85 2.15
C LEU A 47 4.13 11.12 3.31
N PHE A 48 3.62 9.93 3.68
CA PHE A 48 4.22 9.09 4.71
C PHE A 48 5.63 8.64 4.33
N LEU A 49 5.82 8.14 3.12
CA LEU A 49 7.14 7.69 2.64
C LEU A 49 8.14 8.83 2.62
N LYS A 50 7.70 10.02 2.22
CA LYS A 50 8.56 11.21 2.14
C LYS A 50 8.96 11.76 3.51
N ASN A 51 8.02 11.82 4.47
CA ASN A 51 8.22 12.61 5.69
C ASN A 51 8.30 11.77 6.97
N CYS A 52 7.81 10.52 6.97
CA CYS A 52 7.58 9.74 8.18
C CYS A 52 8.35 8.41 8.18
N ALA A 53 8.52 7.79 7.02
CA ALA A 53 9.02 6.43 6.90
C ALA A 53 10.40 6.25 7.49
N LEU A 54 11.29 7.25 7.40
CA LEU A 54 12.63 7.16 7.96
C LEU A 54 12.61 6.81 9.46
N CYS A 55 11.68 7.38 10.20
CA CYS A 55 11.52 7.12 11.62
C CYS A 55 10.46 6.05 11.93
N HIS A 56 9.39 5.95 11.14
CA HIS A 56 8.25 5.06 11.37
C HIS A 56 8.25 3.82 10.46
N ILE A 57 9.43 3.30 10.14
CA ILE A 57 9.59 2.04 9.41
C ILE A 57 9.31 0.83 10.29
N HIS A 58 9.13 -0.32 9.65
CA HIS A 58 8.93 -1.60 10.34
C HIS A 58 10.13 -1.96 11.24
N THR A 59 9.87 -2.58 12.40
CA THR A 59 10.88 -2.94 13.41
C THR A 59 12.05 -3.75 12.83
N ALA A 60 11.80 -4.67 11.91
CA ALA A 60 12.86 -5.45 11.27
C ALA A 60 13.82 -4.58 10.45
N GLN A 61 13.30 -3.57 9.75
CA GLN A 61 14.12 -2.62 8.99
C GLN A 61 14.91 -1.68 9.90
N LYS A 62 14.33 -1.28 11.05
CA LYS A 62 15.04 -0.48 12.05
C LYS A 62 16.28 -1.16 12.60
N ALA A 63 16.19 -2.45 12.91
CA ALA A 63 17.32 -3.24 13.42
C ALA A 63 18.46 -3.27 12.38
N GLN A 64 18.16 -3.42 11.10
CA GLN A 64 19.16 -3.40 10.03
C GLN A 64 19.84 -2.04 9.88
N LEU A 65 19.07 -0.94 10.02
CA LEU A 65 19.55 0.41 9.84
C LEU A 65 20.12 1.03 11.13
N LYS A 66 20.13 0.29 12.25
CA LYS A 66 20.54 0.76 13.58
C LYS A 66 19.82 2.06 14.01
N ILE A 67 18.59 2.26 13.56
CA ILE A 67 17.78 3.41 13.93
C ILE A 67 17.18 3.17 15.31
N GLN A 68 17.49 4.02 16.27
CA GLN A 68 16.86 4.00 17.58
C GLN A 68 15.39 4.41 17.48
N ALA A 69 14.58 3.57 18.02
CA ALA A 69 13.15 3.46 18.08
C ALA A 69 12.31 4.72 17.87
N SER A 70 11.57 4.70 16.81
CA SER A 70 10.27 5.36 16.77
C SER A 70 9.17 4.30 16.86
N THR A 71 7.99 4.70 17.26
CA THR A 71 6.83 3.81 17.35
C THR A 71 6.42 3.33 15.97
N GLU A 72 6.28 2.02 15.81
CA GLU A 72 5.67 1.46 14.61
C GLU A 72 4.21 1.87 14.51
N LEU A 73 3.80 2.32 13.32
CA LEU A 73 2.44 2.82 13.07
C LEU A 73 1.52 1.79 12.42
N ILE A 74 2.00 0.55 12.19
CA ILE A 74 1.15 -0.54 11.69
C ILE A 74 0.09 -0.84 12.74
N GLY A 75 -1.18 -0.84 12.31
CA GLY A 75 -2.31 -1.08 13.20
C GLY A 75 -2.55 0.04 14.22
N LEU A 76 -2.05 1.25 13.99
CA LEU A 76 -2.22 2.39 14.90
C LEU A 76 -3.69 2.58 15.28
N PHE A 77 -4.60 2.59 14.32
CA PHE A 77 -6.04 2.79 14.53
C PHE A 77 -6.78 1.55 15.03
N LYS A 78 -6.12 0.40 15.16
CA LYS A 78 -6.68 -0.77 15.84
C LYS A 78 -6.59 -0.67 17.37
N LYS A 79 -5.79 0.27 17.87
CA LYS A 79 -5.65 0.51 19.32
C LYS A 79 -6.84 1.32 19.82
N PRO A 80 -7.55 0.90 20.88
CA PRO A 80 -8.77 1.56 21.37
C PRO A 80 -8.53 2.99 21.87
N THR A 81 -7.30 3.32 22.23
CA THR A 81 -6.91 4.66 22.69
C THR A 81 -6.55 5.63 21.58
N THR A 82 -6.48 5.16 20.31
CA THR A 82 -6.12 6.00 19.18
C THR A 82 -7.35 6.66 18.59
N THR A 83 -7.38 7.98 18.63
CA THR A 83 -8.40 8.79 17.98
C THR A 83 -7.82 9.56 16.81
N GLU A 84 -8.66 9.84 15.81
CA GLU A 84 -8.25 10.65 14.66
C GLU A 84 -7.79 12.06 15.10
N ALA A 85 -8.54 12.69 16.02
CA ALA A 85 -8.17 13.99 16.56
C ALA A 85 -6.79 13.96 17.26
N GLY A 86 -6.51 12.93 18.04
CA GLY A 86 -5.22 12.75 18.71
C GLY A 86 -4.08 12.55 17.71
N VAL A 87 -4.29 11.79 16.63
CA VAL A 87 -3.29 11.63 15.57
C VAL A 87 -3.04 12.95 14.85
N ARG A 88 -4.09 13.71 14.49
CA ARG A 88 -3.96 15.04 13.88
C ARG A 88 -3.20 16.02 14.77
N GLN A 89 -3.56 16.06 16.05
CA GLN A 89 -2.85 16.89 17.03
C GLN A 89 -1.37 16.53 17.09
N ARG A 90 -1.05 15.23 17.09
CA ARG A 90 0.33 14.74 17.09
C ARG A 90 1.09 15.12 15.82
N LEU A 91 0.45 15.05 14.66
CA LEU A 91 1.04 15.50 13.39
C LEU A 91 1.33 17.00 13.43
N MET A 92 0.40 17.81 13.91
CA MET A 92 0.59 19.26 13.97
C MET A 92 1.66 19.70 14.97
N GLN A 93 1.66 19.13 16.17
CA GLN A 93 2.51 19.59 17.29
C GLN A 93 3.83 18.83 17.41
N GLY A 94 3.92 17.62 16.85
CA GLY A 94 5.08 16.76 17.01
C GLY A 94 5.26 16.25 18.45
N LEU A 95 6.47 15.85 18.76
CA LEU A 95 6.98 15.49 20.08
C LEU A 95 8.35 16.15 20.26
N PRO A 96 8.53 17.06 21.19
CA PRO A 96 9.82 17.72 21.42
C PRO A 96 10.98 16.71 21.50
N GLY A 97 12.01 16.92 20.70
CA GLY A 97 13.19 16.07 20.65
C GLY A 97 13.03 14.70 19.98
N LEU A 98 11.81 14.28 19.61
CA LEU A 98 11.52 12.95 19.05
C LEU A 98 10.85 12.99 17.68
N MET A 99 9.85 13.85 17.49
CA MET A 99 9.09 13.95 16.26
C MET A 99 8.87 15.42 15.91
N PRO A 100 9.22 15.86 14.68
CA PRO A 100 8.99 17.25 14.29
C PRO A 100 7.51 17.58 14.21
N ALA A 101 7.18 18.86 14.40
CA ALA A 101 5.85 19.40 14.16
C ALA A 101 5.66 19.65 12.66
N PHE A 102 4.53 19.23 12.10
CA PHE A 102 4.23 19.36 10.68
C PHE A 102 3.18 20.43 10.36
N GLN A 103 2.75 21.21 11.35
CA GLN A 103 1.71 22.24 11.18
C GLN A 103 2.03 23.31 10.11
N TYR A 104 3.33 23.55 9.84
CA TYR A 104 3.78 24.52 8.84
C TYR A 104 4.42 23.87 7.62
N ALA A 105 4.63 22.56 7.66
CA ALA A 105 5.31 21.81 6.60
C ALA A 105 4.34 21.06 5.67
N LEU A 106 3.11 20.86 6.12
CA LEU A 106 2.05 20.15 5.40
C LEU A 106 0.78 21.00 5.37
N GLU A 107 0.10 20.99 4.25
CA GLU A 107 -1.21 21.61 4.10
C GLU A 107 -2.28 20.88 4.95
N PRO A 108 -3.37 21.53 5.35
CA PRO A 108 -4.45 20.86 6.09
C PRO A 108 -4.96 19.59 5.39
N LYS A 109 -5.04 19.62 4.06
CA LYS A 109 -5.45 18.46 3.26
C LYS A 109 -4.44 17.32 3.33
N ASP A 110 -3.15 17.59 3.43
CA ASP A 110 -2.11 16.57 3.56
C ASP A 110 -2.24 15.80 4.87
N HIS A 111 -2.67 16.49 5.95
CA HIS A 111 -3.00 15.81 7.21
C HIS A 111 -4.18 14.85 7.04
N ASP A 112 -5.20 15.22 6.25
CA ASP A 112 -6.34 14.34 5.94
C ASP A 112 -5.90 13.11 5.16
N ASP A 113 -5.05 13.31 4.16
CA ASP A 113 -4.53 12.24 3.30
C ASP A 113 -3.64 11.27 4.11
N LEU A 114 -2.77 11.80 4.98
CA LEU A 114 -1.96 11.00 5.91
C LEU A 114 -2.80 10.16 6.86
N VAL A 115 -3.82 10.75 7.47
CA VAL A 115 -4.72 10.03 8.39
C VAL A 115 -5.47 8.93 7.65
N ALA A 116 -5.96 9.20 6.43
CA ALA A 116 -6.62 8.19 5.61
C ALA A 116 -5.71 6.99 5.30
N TYR A 117 -4.43 7.23 5.04
CA TYR A 117 -3.43 6.16 4.85
C TYR A 117 -3.13 5.42 6.15
N LEU A 118 -2.92 6.12 7.26
CA LEU A 118 -2.62 5.50 8.55
C LEU A 118 -3.75 4.60 9.07
N LYS A 119 -5.01 4.86 8.67
CA LYS A 119 -6.16 4.00 9.03
C LYS A 119 -6.08 2.61 8.42
N ILE A 120 -5.45 2.46 7.26
CA ILE A 120 -5.33 1.17 6.56
C ILE A 120 -3.99 0.49 6.80
N ARG A 121 -2.99 1.20 7.30
CA ARG A 121 -1.66 0.69 7.60
C ARG A 121 -1.69 -0.20 8.89
#